data_36c734d2af4fd9afd8481bf9c56707ea
#
_entry.id   36c734d2af4fd9afd8481bf9c56707ea
#
_cell.length_a   1.000
_cell.length_b   1.000
_cell.length_c   1.000
_cell.angle_alpha   90.00
_cell.angle_beta   90.00
_cell.angle_gamma   90.00
#
_symmetry.space_group_name_H-M   'P 1'
#
loop_
_entity.id
_entity.type
_entity.pdbx_description
1 polymer ?
#
loop_
_entity_poly.entity_id
_entity_poly.type
_entity_poly.pdbx_seq_one_letter_code
_entity_poly.pdbx_strand_id
1 'polypeptide(L)'
;SYTPLVALRFVQIFEEAGLPPGVLNIITGPGSEVGDALVEHPQVRVVSFTGSTETGLRLAEKSARAGKRISLEMGGKNAAIVMPDADLGLATDALTWSAFGTTGQRCTACSRIIVHRAVKPDLTERLVERARQLRLGDGLLPNTDVGPVVSDAQLERIHRYVEIGQREGARLLTGGTRMREGALARGSFYAPTVFDGVRPEMRIAQEEIFGPVTDVIEADSFEAAVTVLNQSRYGLSASIFTRDINAAMRAIDDLDTGIVYVNHGTIGAEVHLPFGGTKETGNGHREGGLQVLDVFSEWKAVYVDYSGRLQRAQIDRE
;
A
#
# COMPACT_ATOMS: atom_id res chain seq x y z
N SER A 1 2.66 -11.45 12.62
CA SER A 1 2.86 -11.97 13.99
C SER A 1 1.80 -11.48 14.98
N TYR A 2 1.30 -10.25 14.81
CA TYR A 2 0.32 -9.66 15.76
C TYR A 2 -1.14 -10.08 15.53
N THR A 3 -1.49 -10.56 14.32
CA THR A 3 -2.87 -10.88 13.93
C THR A 3 -3.03 -12.29 13.36
N PRO A 4 -2.58 -13.36 14.07
CA PRO A 4 -2.54 -14.71 13.51
C PRO A 4 -3.93 -15.37 13.43
N LEU A 5 -4.90 -14.97 14.27
CA LEU A 5 -6.18 -15.69 14.40
C LEU A 5 -7.01 -15.69 13.12
N VAL A 6 -7.03 -14.57 12.38
CA VAL A 6 -7.76 -14.49 11.11
C VAL A 6 -7.13 -15.39 10.06
N ALA A 7 -5.78 -15.45 10.00
CA ALA A 7 -5.07 -16.34 9.08
C ALA A 7 -5.30 -17.82 9.42
N LEU A 8 -5.30 -18.18 10.69
CA LEU A 8 -5.65 -19.54 11.13
C LEU A 8 -7.08 -19.92 10.72
N ARG A 9 -8.06 -19.02 10.96
CA ARG A 9 -9.44 -19.26 10.55
C ARG A 9 -9.58 -19.39 9.03
N PHE A 10 -8.83 -18.60 8.27
CA PHE A 10 -8.81 -18.66 6.81
C PHE A 10 -8.37 -20.05 6.30
N VAL A 11 -7.29 -20.60 6.86
CA VAL A 11 -6.84 -21.97 6.52
C VAL A 11 -7.90 -23.02 6.86
N GLN A 12 -8.55 -22.92 8.03
CA GLN A 12 -9.65 -23.82 8.41
C GLN A 12 -10.80 -23.79 7.41
N ILE A 13 -11.15 -22.62 6.85
CA ILE A 13 -12.20 -22.51 5.83
C ILE A 13 -11.82 -23.29 4.56
N PHE A 14 -10.55 -23.28 4.15
CA PHE A 14 -10.09 -24.11 3.02
C PHE A 14 -10.20 -25.61 3.33
N GLU A 15 -9.85 -26.05 4.54
CA GLU A 15 -10.00 -27.42 4.97
C GLU A 15 -11.49 -27.85 4.98
N GLU A 16 -12.37 -27.01 5.55
CA GLU A 16 -13.82 -27.21 5.55
C GLU A 16 -14.40 -27.29 4.11
N ALA A 17 -13.81 -26.55 3.16
CA ALA A 17 -14.18 -26.58 1.75
C ALA A 17 -13.61 -27.80 0.98
N GLY A 18 -12.88 -28.69 1.64
CA GLY A 18 -12.37 -29.94 1.06
C GLY A 18 -10.97 -29.84 0.44
N LEU A 19 -10.18 -28.79 0.77
CA LEU A 19 -8.78 -28.75 0.33
C LEU A 19 -8.01 -29.93 0.95
N PRO A 20 -7.29 -30.75 0.15
CA PRO A 20 -6.57 -31.90 0.69
C PRO A 20 -5.52 -31.50 1.75
N PRO A 21 -5.35 -32.30 2.82
CA PRO A 21 -4.35 -32.05 3.85
C PRO A 21 -2.94 -31.88 3.26
N GLY A 22 -2.21 -30.91 3.78
CA GLY A 22 -0.82 -30.62 3.37
C GLY A 22 -0.68 -29.71 2.14
N VAL A 23 -1.78 -29.37 1.42
CA VAL A 23 -1.73 -28.42 0.30
C VAL A 23 -1.54 -26.98 0.79
N LEU A 24 -2.26 -26.61 1.85
CA LEU A 24 -2.11 -25.32 2.52
C LEU A 24 -1.71 -25.56 3.98
N ASN A 25 -0.59 -24.97 4.39
CA ASN A 25 -0.07 -25.08 5.75
C ASN A 25 0.17 -23.70 6.32
N ILE A 26 -0.04 -23.52 7.61
CA ILE A 26 0.21 -22.27 8.31
C ILE A 26 1.17 -22.47 9.47
N ILE A 27 2.15 -21.57 9.57
CA ILE A 27 3.06 -21.49 10.71
C ILE A 27 2.98 -20.07 11.26
N THR A 28 2.80 -19.94 12.55
CA THR A 28 2.75 -18.66 13.24
C THR A 28 4.03 -18.44 14.06
N GLY A 29 4.50 -17.20 14.12
CA GLY A 29 5.70 -16.85 14.87
C GLY A 29 6.33 -15.53 14.44
N PRO A 30 7.41 -15.10 15.07
CA PRO A 30 8.16 -13.94 14.63
C PRO A 30 8.73 -14.13 13.23
N GLY A 31 8.59 -13.11 12.37
CA GLY A 31 9.09 -13.17 10.99
C GLY A 31 10.61 -13.41 10.90
N SER A 32 11.36 -12.94 11.87
CA SER A 32 12.82 -13.17 11.97
C SER A 32 13.21 -14.63 12.26
N GLU A 33 12.29 -15.43 12.78
CA GLU A 33 12.54 -16.85 13.06
C GLU A 33 11.89 -17.72 11.98
N VAL A 34 10.56 -17.67 11.89
CA VAL A 34 9.79 -18.51 10.98
C VAL A 34 10.01 -18.11 9.52
N GLY A 35 10.03 -16.81 9.21
CA GLY A 35 10.22 -16.32 7.86
C GLY A 35 11.60 -16.65 7.29
N ASP A 36 12.65 -16.44 8.08
CA ASP A 36 14.01 -16.75 7.68
C ASP A 36 14.22 -18.26 7.47
N ALA A 37 13.68 -19.09 8.37
CA ALA A 37 13.72 -20.55 8.23
C ALA A 37 13.03 -21.03 6.94
N LEU A 38 11.89 -20.45 6.58
CA LEU A 38 11.19 -20.78 5.33
C LEU A 38 12.00 -20.34 4.11
N VAL A 39 12.53 -19.12 4.10
CA VAL A 39 13.33 -18.60 2.97
C VAL A 39 14.60 -19.40 2.76
N GLU A 40 15.23 -19.90 3.81
CA GLU A 40 16.48 -20.68 3.75
C GLU A 40 16.23 -22.17 3.46
N HIS A 41 14.99 -22.69 3.67
CA HIS A 41 14.72 -24.11 3.53
C HIS A 41 14.86 -24.58 2.07
N PRO A 42 15.62 -25.64 1.78
CA PRO A 42 15.95 -26.05 0.41
C PRO A 42 14.73 -26.49 -0.44
N GLN A 43 13.66 -26.96 0.20
CA GLN A 43 12.43 -27.37 -0.50
C GLN A 43 11.50 -26.19 -0.85
N VAL A 44 11.71 -25.02 -0.27
CA VAL A 44 10.97 -23.81 -0.65
C VAL A 44 11.60 -23.23 -1.91
N ARG A 45 10.86 -23.24 -3.01
CA ARG A 45 11.36 -22.80 -4.34
C ARG A 45 10.97 -21.38 -4.67
N VAL A 46 9.79 -20.95 -4.20
CA VAL A 46 9.20 -19.63 -4.46
C VAL A 46 8.84 -18.99 -3.12
N VAL A 47 9.14 -17.73 -2.96
CA VAL A 47 8.77 -16.91 -1.80
C VAL A 47 7.87 -15.78 -2.28
N SER A 48 6.72 -15.59 -1.66
CA SER A 48 5.90 -14.38 -1.80
C SER A 48 5.93 -13.65 -0.46
N PHE A 49 6.33 -12.40 -0.46
CA PHE A 49 6.51 -11.60 0.75
C PHE A 49 5.74 -10.30 0.65
N THR A 50 4.98 -9.99 1.70
CA THR A 50 4.37 -8.68 1.92
C THR A 50 4.85 -8.12 3.26
N GLY A 51 5.38 -6.90 3.26
CA GLY A 51 5.86 -6.27 4.48
C GLY A 51 6.68 -5.00 4.27
N SER A 52 7.60 -4.69 5.19
CA SER A 52 8.43 -3.49 5.06
C SER A 52 9.48 -3.63 3.96
N THR A 53 9.82 -2.51 3.30
CA THR A 53 10.87 -2.46 2.27
C THR A 53 12.20 -3.00 2.77
N GLU A 54 12.61 -2.64 3.99
CA GLU A 54 13.84 -3.14 4.61
C GLU A 54 13.87 -4.68 4.71
N THR A 55 12.77 -5.27 5.19
CA THR A 55 12.67 -6.73 5.30
C THR A 55 12.62 -7.39 3.92
N GLY A 56 11.87 -6.83 2.97
CA GLY A 56 11.77 -7.37 1.62
C GLY A 56 13.11 -7.40 0.89
N LEU A 57 13.89 -6.33 0.97
CA LEU A 57 15.24 -6.27 0.38
C LEU A 57 16.18 -7.30 0.99
N ARG A 58 16.15 -7.48 2.32
CA ARG A 58 16.92 -8.52 3.01
C ARG A 58 16.53 -9.95 2.55
N LEU A 59 15.24 -10.21 2.38
CA LEU A 59 14.75 -11.51 1.90
C LEU A 59 15.08 -11.71 0.41
N ALA A 60 15.07 -10.66 -0.40
CA ALA A 60 15.50 -10.72 -1.79
C ALA A 60 16.97 -11.16 -1.92
N GLU A 61 17.85 -10.59 -1.11
CA GLU A 61 19.27 -10.99 -1.06
C GLU A 61 19.43 -12.47 -0.68
N LYS A 62 18.74 -12.95 0.36
CA LYS A 62 18.76 -14.35 0.79
C LYS A 62 18.24 -15.28 -0.31
N SER A 63 17.12 -14.92 -0.94
CA SER A 63 16.51 -15.71 -2.01
C SER A 63 17.41 -15.80 -3.25
N ALA A 64 18.04 -14.69 -3.64
CA ALA A 64 18.96 -14.65 -4.77
C ALA A 64 20.18 -15.56 -4.56
N ARG A 65 20.78 -15.56 -3.36
CA ARG A 65 21.89 -16.45 -2.99
C ARG A 65 21.50 -17.92 -3.04
N ALA A 66 20.23 -18.24 -2.75
CA ALA A 66 19.71 -19.60 -2.78
C ALA A 66 19.11 -20.01 -4.15
N GLY A 67 19.17 -19.13 -5.17
CA GLY A 67 18.58 -19.36 -6.48
C GLY A 67 17.06 -19.49 -6.48
N LYS A 68 16.38 -18.85 -5.53
CA LYS A 68 14.92 -18.91 -5.38
C LYS A 68 14.23 -17.75 -6.06
N ARG A 69 13.05 -18.00 -6.59
CA ARG A 69 12.15 -16.95 -7.07
C ARG A 69 11.51 -16.25 -5.87
N ILE A 70 11.42 -14.92 -5.94
CA ILE A 70 10.76 -14.12 -4.91
C ILE A 70 9.85 -13.07 -5.54
N SER A 71 8.62 -12.95 -5.02
CA SER A 71 7.70 -11.84 -5.27
C SER A 71 7.68 -10.94 -4.04
N LEU A 72 7.80 -9.63 -4.25
CA LEU A 72 7.87 -8.65 -3.18
C LEU A 72 6.77 -7.62 -3.33
N GLU A 73 5.96 -7.47 -2.29
CA GLU A 73 5.04 -6.38 -2.06
C GLU A 73 5.44 -5.65 -0.77
N MET A 74 5.83 -4.37 -0.91
CA MET A 74 6.46 -3.64 0.18
C MET A 74 5.72 -2.33 0.47
N GLY A 75 6.40 -1.39 1.10
CA GLY A 75 5.83 -0.12 1.53
C GLY A 75 5.30 0.77 0.42
N GLY A 76 4.54 1.77 0.80
CA GLY A 76 3.99 2.78 -0.10
C GLY A 76 3.95 4.17 0.54
N LYS A 77 3.97 5.20 -0.31
CA LYS A 77 3.73 6.60 0.06
C LYS A 77 2.71 7.20 -0.91
N ASN A 78 1.54 6.59 -0.91
CA ASN A 78 0.51 6.85 -1.91
C ASN A 78 0.00 8.28 -1.84
N ALA A 79 -0.38 8.81 -3.00
CA ALA A 79 -0.85 10.15 -3.12
C ALA A 79 -2.14 10.24 -3.95
N ALA A 80 -2.96 11.23 -3.61
CA ALA A 80 -4.10 11.62 -4.42
C ALA A 80 -3.90 13.06 -4.91
N ILE A 81 -4.11 13.28 -6.20
CA ILE A 81 -4.14 14.60 -6.83
C ILE A 81 -5.58 15.11 -6.84
N VAL A 82 -5.81 16.35 -6.41
CA VAL A 82 -7.12 16.99 -6.45
C VAL A 82 -7.04 18.25 -7.31
N MET A 83 -7.72 18.20 -8.47
CA MET A 83 -7.72 19.29 -9.45
C MET A 83 -8.83 20.32 -9.15
N PRO A 84 -8.77 21.54 -9.72
CA PRO A 84 -9.75 22.61 -9.44
C PRO A 84 -11.21 22.26 -9.77
N ASP A 85 -11.40 21.39 -10.73
CA ASP A 85 -12.71 20.94 -11.24
C ASP A 85 -13.26 19.70 -10.53
N ALA A 86 -12.51 19.17 -9.53
CA ALA A 86 -12.90 17.99 -8.78
C ALA A 86 -14.21 18.19 -8.01
N ASP A 87 -14.95 17.10 -7.82
CA ASP A 87 -16.01 17.05 -6.83
C ASP A 87 -15.40 16.96 -5.44
N LEU A 88 -15.38 18.08 -4.72
CA LEU A 88 -14.72 18.15 -3.40
C LEU A 88 -15.48 17.33 -2.34
N GLY A 89 -16.77 17.10 -2.47
CA GLY A 89 -17.53 16.22 -1.58
C GLY A 89 -17.05 14.79 -1.71
N LEU A 90 -17.07 14.26 -2.95
CA LEU A 90 -16.56 12.93 -3.28
C LEU A 90 -15.08 12.78 -2.87
N ALA A 91 -14.24 13.76 -3.21
CA ALA A 91 -12.83 13.76 -2.87
C ALA A 91 -12.62 13.68 -1.35
N THR A 92 -13.33 14.52 -0.58
CA THR A 92 -13.22 14.52 0.88
C THR A 92 -13.57 13.15 1.49
N ASP A 93 -14.69 12.55 1.06
CA ASP A 93 -15.14 11.26 1.58
C ASP A 93 -14.14 10.14 1.23
N ALA A 94 -13.71 10.07 -0.02
CA ALA A 94 -12.76 9.06 -0.49
C ALA A 94 -11.37 9.22 0.16
N LEU A 95 -10.88 10.44 0.31
CA LEU A 95 -9.59 10.74 0.93
C LEU A 95 -9.62 10.44 2.45
N THR A 96 -10.70 10.82 3.15
CA THR A 96 -10.88 10.49 4.56
C THR A 96 -10.85 8.97 4.78
N TRP A 97 -11.61 8.23 3.98
CA TRP A 97 -11.61 6.77 4.05
C TRP A 97 -10.24 6.18 3.72
N SER A 98 -9.57 6.67 2.69
CA SER A 98 -8.26 6.17 2.26
C SER A 98 -7.15 6.50 3.27
N ALA A 99 -7.22 7.65 3.95
CA ALA A 99 -6.20 8.06 4.91
C ALA A 99 -6.38 7.41 6.29
N PHE A 100 -7.63 7.26 6.76
CA PHE A 100 -7.92 6.90 8.14
C PHE A 100 -8.61 5.55 8.30
N GLY A 101 -9.22 5.01 7.25
CA GLY A 101 -9.76 3.66 7.25
C GLY A 101 -8.68 2.64 7.61
N THR A 102 -9.02 1.66 8.45
CA THR A 102 -8.04 0.71 9.03
C THR A 102 -6.88 1.41 9.75
N THR A 103 -7.15 2.61 10.31
CA THR A 103 -6.18 3.41 11.07
C THR A 103 -4.94 3.81 10.22
N GLY A 104 -5.13 3.97 8.90
CA GLY A 104 -4.02 4.25 7.96
C GLY A 104 -2.99 3.12 7.83
N GLN A 105 -3.28 1.93 8.35
CA GLN A 105 -2.38 0.79 8.38
C GLN A 105 -2.60 -0.13 7.16
N ARG A 106 -2.55 0.46 5.97
CA ARG A 106 -2.55 -0.25 4.67
C ARG A 106 -1.40 0.24 3.80
N CYS A 107 -0.80 -0.65 3.05
CA CYS A 107 0.21 -0.29 2.05
C CYS A 107 -0.33 0.72 1.03
N THR A 108 -1.64 0.71 0.74
CA THR A 108 -2.34 1.63 -0.18
C THR A 108 -2.97 2.84 0.50
N ALA A 109 -2.80 3.06 1.82
CA ALA A 109 -3.39 4.22 2.51
C ALA A 109 -2.94 5.56 1.90
N CYS A 110 -3.86 6.52 1.77
CA CYS A 110 -3.57 7.84 1.25
C CYS A 110 -2.82 8.67 2.30
N SER A 111 -1.52 8.79 2.12
CA SER A 111 -0.65 9.52 3.04
C SER A 111 -0.24 10.90 2.53
N ARG A 112 -0.47 11.21 1.24
CA ARG A 112 -0.23 12.52 0.63
C ARG A 112 -1.44 12.95 -0.19
N ILE A 113 -1.89 14.17 0.03
CA ILE A 113 -2.96 14.81 -0.75
C ILE A 113 -2.32 16.00 -1.46
N ILE A 114 -2.10 15.87 -2.76
CA ILE A 114 -1.51 16.91 -3.61
C ILE A 114 -2.67 17.67 -4.22
N VAL A 115 -2.90 18.88 -3.76
CA VAL A 115 -4.09 19.65 -4.10
C VAL A 115 -3.73 20.92 -4.86
N HIS A 116 -4.47 21.19 -5.93
CA HIS A 116 -4.34 22.44 -6.67
C HIS A 116 -4.70 23.62 -5.76
N ARG A 117 -3.85 24.68 -5.79
CA ARG A 117 -3.97 25.85 -4.89
C ARG A 117 -5.35 26.49 -4.88
N ALA A 118 -6.09 26.46 -6.00
CA ALA A 118 -7.41 27.10 -6.12
C ALA A 118 -8.47 26.44 -5.21
N VAL A 119 -8.34 25.17 -4.88
CA VAL A 119 -9.31 24.41 -4.07
C VAL A 119 -8.72 23.91 -2.75
N LYS A 120 -7.45 24.18 -2.50
CA LYS A 120 -6.76 23.74 -1.30
C LYS A 120 -7.43 24.22 0.00
N PRO A 121 -7.82 25.51 0.16
CA PRO A 121 -8.43 25.97 1.41
C PRO A 121 -9.72 25.20 1.75
N ASP A 122 -10.63 25.05 0.78
CA ASP A 122 -11.93 24.37 0.94
C ASP A 122 -11.73 22.87 1.22
N LEU A 123 -10.90 22.19 0.44
CA LEU A 123 -10.60 20.76 0.66
C LEU A 123 -9.96 20.52 2.04
N THR A 124 -9.01 21.36 2.42
CA THR A 124 -8.30 21.20 3.71
C THR A 124 -9.24 21.38 4.88
N GLU A 125 -10.12 22.38 4.85
CA GLU A 125 -11.14 22.62 5.88
C GLU A 125 -12.06 21.40 6.03
N ARG A 126 -12.59 20.88 4.91
CA ARG A 126 -13.45 19.68 4.88
C ARG A 126 -12.76 18.45 5.44
N LEU A 127 -11.50 18.22 5.07
CA LEU A 127 -10.72 17.08 5.57
C LEU A 127 -10.50 17.16 7.09
N VAL A 128 -10.14 18.34 7.59
CA VAL A 128 -9.95 18.57 9.03
C VAL A 128 -11.26 18.36 9.81
N GLU A 129 -12.36 18.90 9.31
CA GLU A 129 -13.66 18.70 9.92
C GLU A 129 -14.06 17.22 9.94
N ARG A 130 -13.90 16.52 8.81
CA ARG A 130 -14.20 15.09 8.71
C ARG A 130 -13.31 14.26 9.62
N ALA A 131 -12.01 14.55 9.70
CA ALA A 131 -11.07 13.85 10.56
C ALA A 131 -11.44 13.99 12.06
N ARG A 132 -11.92 15.16 12.47
CA ARG A 132 -12.39 15.41 13.84
C ARG A 132 -13.68 14.68 14.20
N GLN A 133 -14.53 14.39 13.22
CA GLN A 133 -15.80 13.69 13.41
C GLN A 133 -15.65 12.17 13.50
N LEU A 134 -14.49 11.61 13.12
CA LEU A 134 -14.24 10.17 13.18
C LEU A 134 -14.25 9.64 14.61
N ARG A 135 -15.04 8.61 14.84
CA ARG A 135 -15.21 7.98 16.16
C ARG A 135 -14.17 6.89 16.34
N LEU A 136 -13.30 7.08 17.33
CA LEU A 136 -12.30 6.08 17.70
C LEU A 136 -12.90 5.10 18.70
N GLY A 137 -12.57 3.82 18.56
CA GLY A 137 -13.09 2.80 19.48
C GLY A 137 -12.71 1.38 19.11
N ASP A 138 -13.32 0.44 19.79
CA ASP A 138 -13.20 -0.98 19.48
C ASP A 138 -13.74 -1.26 18.07
N GLY A 139 -12.92 -1.83 17.21
CA GLY A 139 -13.26 -2.15 15.82
C GLY A 139 -14.38 -3.19 15.65
N LEU A 140 -14.79 -3.86 16.71
CA LEU A 140 -15.94 -4.76 16.71
C LEU A 140 -17.28 -4.04 16.92
N LEU A 141 -17.25 -2.78 17.32
CA LEU A 141 -18.45 -1.97 17.50
C LEU A 141 -18.88 -1.30 16.19
N PRO A 142 -20.16 -1.40 15.81
CA PRO A 142 -20.66 -0.91 14.51
C PRO A 142 -20.57 0.61 14.33
N ASN A 143 -20.38 1.36 15.41
CA ASN A 143 -20.24 2.81 15.39
C ASN A 143 -18.80 3.29 15.51
N THR A 144 -17.81 2.43 15.38
CA THR A 144 -16.39 2.79 15.33
C THR A 144 -15.95 3.04 13.89
N ASP A 145 -15.37 4.20 13.64
CA ASP A 145 -14.82 4.57 12.34
C ASP A 145 -13.32 4.26 12.26
N VAL A 146 -12.59 4.40 13.37
CA VAL A 146 -11.13 4.19 13.46
C VAL A 146 -10.80 3.34 14.68
N GLY A 147 -10.22 2.17 14.43
CA GLY A 147 -9.77 1.25 15.46
C GLY A 147 -8.39 1.58 16.03
N PRO A 148 -7.81 0.69 16.85
CA PRO A 148 -6.48 0.89 17.41
C PRO A 148 -5.36 0.69 16.36
N VAL A 149 -4.21 1.27 16.66
CA VAL A 149 -2.92 0.90 16.03
C VAL A 149 -2.53 -0.50 16.52
N VAL A 150 -1.84 -1.25 15.68
CA VAL A 150 -1.53 -2.68 15.90
C VAL A 150 -0.70 -2.95 17.16
N SER A 151 0.09 -2.00 17.63
CA SER A 151 0.95 -2.13 18.81
C SER A 151 1.41 -0.78 19.35
N ASP A 152 1.88 -0.75 20.60
CA ASP A 152 2.48 0.44 21.21
C ASP A 152 3.75 0.87 20.48
N ALA A 153 4.56 -0.08 19.99
CA ALA A 153 5.74 0.24 19.20
C ALA A 153 5.41 1.02 17.92
N GLN A 154 4.33 0.63 17.24
CA GLN A 154 3.85 1.36 16.05
C GLN A 154 3.23 2.71 16.44
N LEU A 155 2.49 2.79 17.56
CA LEU A 155 1.98 4.04 18.11
C LEU A 155 3.10 5.05 18.37
N GLU A 156 4.20 4.61 18.99
CA GLU A 156 5.38 5.44 19.25
C GLU A 156 6.08 5.86 17.95
N ARG A 157 6.14 4.96 16.97
CA ARG A 157 6.67 5.30 15.62
C ARG A 157 5.84 6.42 14.97
N ILE A 158 4.53 6.30 14.97
CA ILE A 158 3.61 7.31 14.42
C ILE A 158 3.86 8.66 15.11
N HIS A 159 3.93 8.65 16.43
CA HIS A 159 4.12 9.89 17.19
C HIS A 159 5.45 10.57 16.87
N ARG A 160 6.54 9.80 16.75
CA ARG A 160 7.84 10.36 16.32
C ARG A 160 7.77 11.03 14.94
N TYR A 161 7.00 10.46 13.99
CA TYR A 161 6.82 11.11 12.68
C TYR A 161 6.02 12.41 12.78
N VAL A 162 5.02 12.47 13.65
CA VAL A 162 4.28 13.71 13.91
C VAL A 162 5.21 14.80 14.47
N GLU A 163 6.09 14.46 15.43
CA GLU A 163 7.10 15.37 15.94
C GLU A 163 8.12 15.80 14.85
N ILE A 164 8.52 14.87 13.96
CA ILE A 164 9.39 15.18 12.84
C ILE A 164 8.74 16.19 11.91
N GLY A 165 7.47 15.97 11.50
CA GLY A 165 6.74 16.88 10.63
C GLY A 165 6.66 18.30 11.21
N GLN A 166 6.35 18.43 12.49
CA GLN A 166 6.33 19.73 13.17
C GLN A 166 7.70 20.40 13.21
N ARG A 167 8.77 19.64 13.48
CA ARG A 167 10.14 20.17 13.49
C ARG A 167 10.62 20.60 12.08
N GLU A 168 10.16 19.92 11.04
CA GLU A 168 10.44 20.29 9.64
C GLU A 168 9.62 21.49 9.16
N GLY A 169 8.68 21.98 9.99
CA GLY A 169 7.86 23.16 9.72
C GLY A 169 6.50 22.87 9.09
N ALA A 170 6.07 21.63 9.05
CA ALA A 170 4.70 21.29 8.66
C ALA A 170 3.70 21.78 9.74
N ARG A 171 2.57 22.29 9.32
CA ARG A 171 1.53 22.80 10.20
C ARG A 171 0.54 21.68 10.57
N LEU A 172 0.52 21.28 11.82
CA LEU A 172 -0.46 20.33 12.35
C LEU A 172 -1.83 21.03 12.47
N LEU A 173 -2.83 20.55 11.73
CA LEU A 173 -4.17 21.11 11.70
C LEU A 173 -5.13 20.40 12.67
N THR A 174 -4.97 19.09 12.84
CA THR A 174 -5.76 18.28 13.78
C THR A 174 -5.02 16.99 14.12
N GLY A 175 -5.41 16.35 15.22
CA GLY A 175 -4.82 15.10 15.69
C GLY A 175 -3.45 15.29 16.36
N GLY A 176 -2.49 14.45 15.99
CA GLY A 176 -1.12 14.51 16.50
C GLY A 176 -0.94 13.99 17.93
N THR A 177 -1.94 13.33 18.49
CA THR A 177 -1.93 12.90 19.88
C THR A 177 -2.30 11.43 20.06
N ARG A 178 -1.68 10.82 21.08
CA ARG A 178 -2.11 9.52 21.61
C ARG A 178 -3.38 9.71 22.44
N MET A 179 -4.36 8.84 22.27
CA MET A 179 -5.60 8.86 23.03
C MET A 179 -5.41 8.10 24.35
N ARG A 180 -5.35 8.82 25.46
CA ARG A 180 -5.04 8.26 26.79
C ARG A 180 -6.16 8.42 27.80
N GLU A 181 -7.38 8.71 27.35
CA GLU A 181 -8.51 8.96 28.23
C GLU A 181 -9.63 7.93 28.05
N GLY A 182 -10.38 7.69 29.10
CA GLY A 182 -11.54 6.81 29.10
C GLY A 182 -11.24 5.39 28.62
N ALA A 183 -12.10 4.85 27.77
CA ALA A 183 -11.96 3.51 27.22
C ALA A 183 -10.75 3.39 26.27
N LEU A 184 -10.36 4.48 25.62
CA LEU A 184 -9.23 4.50 24.67
C LEU A 184 -7.86 4.36 25.35
N ALA A 185 -7.77 4.69 26.65
CA ALA A 185 -6.54 4.54 27.44
C ALA A 185 -6.05 3.08 27.57
N ARG A 186 -6.93 2.11 27.30
CA ARG A 186 -6.64 0.67 27.39
C ARG A 186 -6.10 0.06 26.09
N GLY A 187 -5.96 0.86 25.04
CA GLY A 187 -5.47 0.41 23.73
C GLY A 187 -4.55 1.44 23.08
N SER A 188 -3.92 1.04 22.01
CA SER A 188 -2.97 1.87 21.25
C SER A 188 -3.70 2.77 20.25
N PHE A 189 -4.43 3.78 20.72
CA PHE A 189 -5.20 4.69 19.87
C PHE A 189 -4.46 5.98 19.55
N TYR A 190 -4.54 6.41 18.29
CA TYR A 190 -3.95 7.65 17.78
C TYR A 190 -5.00 8.49 17.05
N ALA A 191 -5.03 9.77 17.32
CA ALA A 191 -5.99 10.68 16.70
C ALA A 191 -5.71 10.82 15.18
N PRO A 192 -6.73 10.79 14.32
CA PRO A 192 -6.61 11.11 12.90
C PRO A 192 -5.92 12.46 12.72
N THR A 193 -4.83 12.47 11.95
CA THR A 193 -3.87 13.57 11.90
C THR A 193 -3.74 14.12 10.50
N VAL A 194 -3.90 15.44 10.36
CA VAL A 194 -3.76 16.16 9.10
C VAL A 194 -2.69 17.23 9.25
N PHE A 195 -1.69 17.20 8.37
CA PHE A 195 -0.69 18.22 8.20
C PHE A 195 -0.97 19.10 6.97
N ASP A 196 -0.64 20.38 7.04
CA ASP A 196 -0.63 21.32 5.93
C ASP A 196 0.72 22.02 5.81
N GLY A 197 0.96 22.68 4.66
CA GLY A 197 2.23 23.31 4.37
C GLY A 197 3.39 22.33 4.26
N VAL A 198 3.07 21.09 3.93
CA VAL A 198 4.06 20.04 3.75
C VAL A 198 4.76 20.23 2.42
N ARG A 199 6.09 20.26 2.43
CA ARG A 199 6.91 20.29 1.23
C ARG A 199 7.32 18.88 0.80
N PRO A 200 7.49 18.62 -0.51
CA PRO A 200 7.77 17.29 -1.03
C PRO A 200 9.03 16.62 -0.45
N GLU A 201 10.03 17.40 -0.03
CA GLU A 201 11.29 16.90 0.53
C GLU A 201 11.23 16.54 2.02
N MET A 202 10.16 16.91 2.73
CA MET A 202 10.01 16.57 4.14
C MET A 202 9.91 15.05 4.35
N ARG A 203 10.45 14.56 5.46
CA ARG A 203 10.42 13.12 5.77
C ARG A 203 9.01 12.56 5.87
N ILE A 204 8.07 13.36 6.42
CA ILE A 204 6.67 12.94 6.48
C ILE A 204 6.03 12.78 5.09
N ALA A 205 6.54 13.49 4.05
CA ALA A 205 6.09 13.35 2.67
C ALA A 205 6.79 12.21 1.91
N GLN A 206 7.94 11.72 2.38
CA GLN A 206 8.77 10.73 1.70
C GLN A 206 8.73 9.34 2.35
N GLU A 207 8.64 9.27 3.68
CA GLU A 207 8.75 8.02 4.42
C GLU A 207 7.36 7.46 4.80
N GLU A 208 7.22 6.15 4.75
CA GLU A 208 5.99 5.46 5.16
C GLU A 208 5.81 5.51 6.67
N ILE A 209 4.73 6.13 7.14
CA ILE A 209 4.39 6.24 8.57
C ILE A 209 3.63 5.01 9.04
N PHE A 210 2.72 4.49 8.22
CA PHE A 210 1.84 3.36 8.50
C PHE A 210 0.92 3.61 9.70
N GLY A 211 0.20 4.72 9.65
CA GLY A 211 -0.70 5.19 10.71
C GLY A 211 -1.67 6.24 10.20
N PRO A 212 -2.58 6.75 11.04
CA PRO A 212 -3.64 7.68 10.64
C PRO A 212 -3.12 9.12 10.47
N VAL A 213 -2.16 9.30 9.56
CA VAL A 213 -1.51 10.58 9.27
C VAL A 213 -1.53 10.83 7.76
N THR A 214 -2.01 12.00 7.36
CA THR A 214 -2.00 12.44 5.96
C THR A 214 -1.48 13.87 5.83
N ASP A 215 -0.84 14.15 4.71
CA ASP A 215 -0.13 15.39 4.41
C ASP A 215 -0.82 16.12 3.27
N VAL A 216 -1.09 17.42 3.43
CA VAL A 216 -1.59 18.29 2.36
C VAL A 216 -0.45 19.04 1.74
N ILE A 217 -0.22 18.82 0.44
CA ILE A 217 0.84 19.42 -0.37
C ILE A 217 0.17 20.27 -1.46
N GLU A 218 0.64 21.51 -1.64
CA GLU A 218 0.11 22.41 -2.65
C GLU A 218 0.79 22.17 -4.00
N ALA A 219 0.00 22.27 -5.08
CA ALA A 219 0.51 22.28 -6.45
C ALA A 219 -0.16 23.38 -7.27
N ASP A 220 0.59 23.98 -8.20
CA ASP A 220 0.11 25.09 -9.04
C ASP A 220 -0.51 24.64 -10.37
N SER A 221 -0.24 23.39 -10.77
CA SER A 221 -0.72 22.82 -12.03
C SER A 221 -0.78 21.29 -11.96
N PHE A 222 -1.39 20.68 -12.98
CA PHE A 222 -1.38 19.23 -13.16
C PHE A 222 0.05 18.67 -13.23
N GLU A 223 0.92 19.30 -14.03
CA GLU A 223 2.32 18.88 -14.23
C GLU A 223 3.12 18.95 -12.91
N ALA A 224 2.90 20.01 -12.13
CA ALA A 224 3.51 20.14 -10.81
C ALA A 224 3.03 19.05 -9.86
N ALA A 225 1.74 18.74 -9.87
CA ALA A 225 1.16 17.67 -9.03
C ALA A 225 1.69 16.29 -9.41
N VAL A 226 1.79 15.97 -10.69
CA VAL A 226 2.40 14.73 -11.20
C VAL A 226 3.87 14.64 -10.79
N THR A 227 4.62 15.73 -10.94
CA THR A 227 6.04 15.79 -10.53
C THR A 227 6.20 15.47 -9.04
N VAL A 228 5.41 16.12 -8.17
CA VAL A 228 5.44 15.89 -6.72
C VAL A 228 5.05 14.43 -6.37
N LEU A 229 4.06 13.87 -7.06
CA LEU A 229 3.65 12.48 -6.83
C LEU A 229 4.79 11.53 -7.16
N ASN A 230 5.40 11.70 -8.34
CA ASN A 230 6.42 10.81 -8.88
C ASN A 230 7.79 10.92 -8.18
N GLN A 231 8.07 12.00 -7.44
CA GLN A 231 9.31 12.17 -6.65
C GLN A 231 9.45 11.17 -5.50
N SER A 232 8.38 10.46 -5.11
CA SER A 232 8.48 9.41 -4.11
C SER A 232 9.31 8.22 -4.60
N ARG A 233 10.09 7.64 -3.71
CA ARG A 233 10.77 6.36 -3.98
C ARG A 233 9.81 5.16 -4.06
N TYR A 234 8.56 5.35 -3.68
CA TYR A 234 7.48 4.35 -3.75
C TYR A 234 6.56 4.61 -4.95
N GLY A 235 5.90 3.56 -5.41
CA GLY A 235 4.95 3.65 -6.51
C GLY A 235 3.88 2.57 -6.44
N LEU A 236 3.15 2.44 -5.29
CA LEU A 236 2.10 1.42 -5.19
C LEU A 236 0.80 1.90 -5.83
N SER A 237 0.15 2.91 -5.26
CA SER A 237 -1.11 3.42 -5.77
C SER A 237 -1.15 4.95 -5.79
N ALA A 238 -1.89 5.47 -6.76
CA ALA A 238 -2.17 6.88 -6.90
C ALA A 238 -3.63 7.11 -7.30
N SER A 239 -4.14 8.31 -7.05
CA SER A 239 -5.47 8.73 -7.47
C SER A 239 -5.43 10.13 -8.05
N ILE A 240 -6.39 10.42 -8.95
CA ILE A 240 -6.71 11.78 -9.40
C ILE A 240 -8.21 12.04 -9.28
N PHE A 241 -8.56 13.21 -8.75
CA PHE A 241 -9.91 13.74 -8.72
C PHE A 241 -10.02 14.89 -9.71
N THR A 242 -10.79 14.70 -10.77
CA THR A 242 -11.03 15.67 -11.85
C THR A 242 -12.31 15.32 -12.62
N ARG A 243 -12.93 16.30 -13.27
CA ARG A 243 -14.01 16.11 -14.25
C ARG A 243 -13.50 16.19 -15.69
N ASP A 244 -12.25 16.58 -15.89
CA ASP A 244 -11.62 16.63 -17.22
C ASP A 244 -11.08 15.25 -17.59
N ILE A 245 -11.70 14.64 -18.60
CA ILE A 245 -11.29 13.33 -19.11
C ILE A 245 -9.84 13.34 -19.66
N ASN A 246 -9.38 14.45 -20.22
CA ASN A 246 -8.01 14.53 -20.74
C ASN A 246 -6.99 14.51 -19.58
N ALA A 247 -7.28 15.24 -18.50
CA ALA A 247 -6.43 15.19 -17.29
C ALA A 247 -6.43 13.78 -16.66
N ALA A 248 -7.59 13.13 -16.63
CA ALA A 248 -7.70 11.76 -16.13
C ALA A 248 -6.88 10.76 -16.96
N MET A 249 -6.98 10.82 -18.30
CA MET A 249 -6.23 9.93 -19.20
C MET A 249 -4.72 10.20 -19.13
N ARG A 250 -4.31 11.48 -19.09
CA ARG A 250 -2.91 11.83 -18.88
C ARG A 250 -2.37 11.30 -17.54
N ALA A 251 -3.16 11.39 -16.47
CA ALA A 251 -2.73 10.86 -15.18
C ALA A 251 -2.50 9.35 -15.22
N ILE A 252 -3.29 8.57 -15.99
CA ILE A 252 -3.06 7.14 -16.17
C ILE A 252 -1.69 6.86 -16.80
N ASP A 253 -1.28 7.69 -17.75
CA ASP A 253 0.00 7.52 -18.44
C ASP A 253 1.19 8.10 -17.65
N ASP A 254 0.99 9.25 -16.99
CA ASP A 254 2.08 10.04 -16.39
C ASP A 254 2.42 9.64 -14.96
N LEU A 255 1.50 8.95 -14.23
CA LEU A 255 1.73 8.55 -12.83
C LEU A 255 2.54 7.25 -12.74
N ASP A 256 3.73 7.35 -12.15
CA ASP A 256 4.65 6.22 -11.98
C ASP A 256 4.27 5.38 -10.75
N THR A 257 3.13 4.71 -10.86
CA THR A 257 2.59 3.79 -9.84
C THR A 257 2.00 2.55 -10.50
N GLY A 258 1.94 1.45 -9.76
CA GLY A 258 1.36 0.21 -10.29
C GLY A 258 -0.16 0.22 -10.39
N ILE A 259 -0.82 1.09 -9.61
CA ILE A 259 -2.28 1.20 -9.56
C ILE A 259 -2.66 2.67 -9.64
N VAL A 260 -3.54 3.01 -10.58
CA VAL A 260 -4.08 4.37 -10.75
C VAL A 260 -5.59 4.34 -10.63
N TYR A 261 -6.12 5.24 -9.82
CA TYR A 261 -7.55 5.45 -9.64
C TYR A 261 -7.97 6.82 -10.18
N VAL A 262 -9.15 6.90 -10.75
CA VAL A 262 -9.79 8.16 -11.17
C VAL A 262 -11.07 8.35 -10.37
N ASN A 263 -11.20 9.49 -9.69
CA ASN A 263 -12.34 9.84 -8.84
C ASN A 263 -12.68 8.78 -7.79
N HIS A 264 -11.65 8.18 -7.23
CA HIS A 264 -11.72 7.14 -6.20
C HIS A 264 -10.56 7.32 -5.23
N GLY A 265 -10.65 6.76 -4.01
CA GLY A 265 -9.52 6.73 -3.08
C GLY A 265 -8.37 5.85 -3.57
N THR A 266 -7.24 5.91 -2.87
CA THR A 266 -6.05 5.09 -3.20
C THR A 266 -6.15 3.63 -2.75
N ILE A 267 -7.24 3.23 -2.09
CA ILE A 267 -7.53 1.88 -1.61
C ILE A 267 -8.67 1.26 -2.42
N GLY A 268 -8.81 -0.05 -2.41
CA GLY A 268 -9.91 -0.75 -3.11
C GLY A 268 -9.44 -1.71 -4.20
N ALA A 269 -8.28 -2.35 -3.97
CA ALA A 269 -7.76 -3.34 -4.90
C ALA A 269 -8.74 -4.51 -5.12
N GLU A 270 -8.90 -4.91 -6.37
CA GLU A 270 -9.77 -5.99 -6.80
C GLU A 270 -8.95 -7.23 -7.17
N VAL A 271 -9.36 -8.41 -6.70
CA VAL A 271 -8.61 -9.66 -6.86
C VAL A 271 -8.36 -10.07 -8.32
N HIS A 272 -9.22 -9.65 -9.25
CA HIS A 272 -9.11 -9.96 -10.68
C HIS A 272 -8.16 -9.03 -11.45
N LEU A 273 -7.68 -7.95 -10.82
CA LEU A 273 -6.71 -7.02 -11.38
C LEU A 273 -5.31 -7.26 -10.82
N PRO A 274 -4.26 -7.00 -11.61
CA PRO A 274 -2.89 -7.08 -11.12
C PRO A 274 -2.65 -6.07 -10.00
N PHE A 275 -2.17 -6.54 -8.85
CA PHE A 275 -1.80 -5.71 -7.72
C PHE A 275 -0.28 -5.67 -7.58
N GLY A 276 0.27 -4.51 -7.30
CA GLY A 276 1.68 -4.29 -7.03
C GLY A 276 2.15 -2.92 -7.50
N GLY A 277 3.36 -2.56 -7.11
CA GLY A 277 3.91 -1.24 -7.35
C GLY A 277 5.12 -1.22 -8.26
N THR A 278 5.57 0.00 -8.53
CA THR A 278 6.85 0.33 -9.16
C THR A 278 7.88 0.73 -8.10
N LYS A 279 9.09 1.01 -8.49
CA LYS A 279 10.18 1.51 -7.63
C LYS A 279 10.43 0.59 -6.41
N GLU A 280 10.62 1.17 -5.22
CA GLU A 280 10.89 0.41 -3.99
C GLU A 280 9.66 -0.25 -3.34
N THR A 281 8.51 -0.21 -4.01
CA THR A 281 7.30 -0.89 -3.53
C THR A 281 7.32 -2.38 -3.84
N GLY A 282 8.00 -2.80 -4.91
CA GLY A 282 8.05 -4.21 -5.31
C GLY A 282 9.20 -4.51 -6.25
N ASN A 283 9.28 -5.74 -6.71
CA ASN A 283 10.33 -6.21 -7.63
C ASN A 283 9.82 -6.53 -9.04
N GLY A 284 8.69 -5.94 -9.44
CA GLY A 284 8.12 -6.09 -10.78
C GLY A 284 7.09 -7.21 -10.93
N HIS A 285 7.00 -8.13 -9.98
CA HIS A 285 5.90 -9.07 -9.92
C HIS A 285 4.57 -8.38 -9.57
N ARG A 286 3.46 -9.03 -9.88
CA ARG A 286 2.13 -8.56 -9.52
C ARG A 286 1.38 -9.68 -8.81
N GLU A 287 0.70 -9.33 -7.72
CA GLU A 287 -0.27 -10.20 -7.05
C GLU A 287 -1.68 -9.95 -7.64
N GLY A 288 -2.59 -10.90 -7.48
CA GLY A 288 -3.91 -10.81 -8.10
C GLY A 288 -3.89 -10.95 -9.63
N GLY A 289 -5.08 -11.00 -10.23
CA GLY A 289 -5.24 -11.22 -11.66
C GLY A 289 -4.62 -12.53 -12.16
N LEU A 290 -4.51 -12.67 -13.47
CA LEU A 290 -3.84 -13.82 -14.08
C LEU A 290 -2.32 -13.78 -13.95
N GLN A 291 -1.75 -12.61 -13.73
CA GLN A 291 -0.30 -12.37 -13.65
C GLN A 291 0.35 -13.08 -12.45
N VAL A 292 -0.41 -13.31 -11.38
CA VAL A 292 0.09 -14.04 -10.20
C VAL A 292 0.49 -15.49 -10.54
N LEU A 293 -0.12 -16.08 -11.56
CA LEU A 293 0.18 -17.45 -11.98
C LEU A 293 1.63 -17.58 -12.46
N ASP A 294 2.21 -16.55 -13.05
CA ASP A 294 3.61 -16.55 -13.52
C ASP A 294 4.60 -16.63 -12.35
N VAL A 295 4.21 -16.16 -11.16
CA VAL A 295 5.05 -16.24 -9.95
C VAL A 295 5.17 -17.68 -9.46
N PHE A 296 4.05 -18.43 -9.48
CA PHE A 296 3.95 -19.76 -8.86
C PHE A 296 4.02 -20.92 -9.86
N SER A 297 4.14 -20.65 -11.17
CA SER A 297 4.25 -21.68 -12.21
C SER A 297 5.52 -21.53 -13.03
N GLU A 298 5.86 -22.58 -13.79
CA GLU A 298 7.00 -22.62 -14.69
C GLU A 298 6.53 -22.95 -16.11
N TRP A 299 7.01 -22.18 -17.08
CA TRP A 299 6.76 -22.46 -18.49
C TRP A 299 7.57 -23.66 -18.94
N LYS A 300 6.94 -24.58 -19.69
CA LYS A 300 7.59 -25.69 -20.37
C LYS A 300 7.32 -25.59 -21.86
N ALA A 301 8.37 -25.45 -22.65
CA ALA A 301 8.26 -25.58 -24.09
C ALA A 301 8.25 -27.06 -24.46
N VAL A 302 7.29 -27.47 -25.33
CA VAL A 302 7.17 -28.84 -25.81
C VAL A 302 7.21 -28.80 -27.32
N TYR A 303 8.17 -29.50 -27.90
CA TYR A 303 8.30 -29.71 -29.36
C TYR A 303 7.94 -31.15 -29.65
N VAL A 304 7.04 -31.34 -30.58
CA VAL A 304 6.62 -32.68 -31.02
C VAL A 304 6.83 -32.80 -32.54
N ASP A 305 7.73 -33.68 -32.96
CA ASP A 305 8.05 -33.93 -34.35
C ASP A 305 7.58 -35.32 -34.77
N TYR A 306 6.67 -35.37 -35.71
CA TYR A 306 6.16 -36.61 -36.34
C TYR A 306 6.73 -36.84 -37.74
N SER A 307 7.72 -36.06 -38.20
CA SER A 307 8.26 -36.14 -39.55
C SER A 307 9.08 -37.42 -39.81
N GLY A 308 9.53 -38.10 -38.74
CA GLY A 308 10.44 -39.24 -38.81
C GLY A 308 11.85 -38.86 -39.30
N ARG A 309 12.16 -37.57 -39.40
CA ARG A 309 13.48 -37.05 -39.83
C ARG A 309 13.95 -36.00 -38.81
N LEU A 310 15.29 -36.01 -38.58
CA LEU A 310 15.86 -34.95 -37.76
C LEU A 310 15.67 -33.58 -38.42
N GLN A 311 14.85 -32.76 -37.87
CA GLN A 311 14.69 -31.34 -38.23
C GLN A 311 15.85 -30.55 -37.59
N ARG A 312 16.77 -30.05 -38.43
CA ARG A 312 17.85 -29.17 -37.98
C ARG A 312 17.29 -27.75 -37.88
N ALA A 313 16.71 -27.44 -36.72
CA ALA A 313 16.18 -26.10 -36.47
C ALA A 313 17.29 -25.03 -36.64
N GLN A 314 16.93 -23.90 -37.24
CA GLN A 314 17.72 -22.66 -37.42
C GLN A 314 18.76 -22.64 -38.55
N ILE A 315 19.00 -23.69 -39.33
CA ILE A 315 19.86 -23.62 -40.50
C ILE A 315 19.19 -24.42 -41.63
N ASP A 316 18.36 -23.75 -42.42
CA ASP A 316 17.97 -24.26 -43.74
C ASP A 316 19.20 -24.17 -44.64
N ARG A 317 19.80 -25.32 -44.96
CA ARG A 317 20.68 -25.45 -46.11
C ARG A 317 19.84 -26.03 -47.22
N GLU A 318 19.65 -25.23 -48.28
CA GLU A 318 19.14 -25.73 -49.57
C GLU A 318 19.91 -26.95 -50.05
#